data_a31e99a5dcc43d95f05264064f46c3a5
#
_entry.id   a31e99a5dcc43d95f05264064f46c3a5
#
_cell.length_a   1.000
_cell.length_b   1.000
_cell.length_c   1.000
_cell.angle_alpha   90.00
_cell.angle_beta   90.00
_cell.angle_gamma   90.00
#
_symmetry.space_group_name_H-M   'P 1'
#
loop_
_entity.id
_entity.type
_entity.pdbx_description
1 polymer ?
#
loop_
_entity_poly.entity_id
_entity_poly.type
_entity_poly.pdbx_seq_one_letter_code
_entity_poly.pdbx_strand_id
1 'polypeptide(L)'
;MNYTPVNQLSARDLELLREAIRLSDESKQHGRHPFAALVADETGKVIARAGNNSMPPEGDPTQHAELVAAARAAKLLSPEALAKCTLYSSAEPCCMCAGAVYWTGIGRVVYALSEHKLLGLTGDHPENPTFSLPCREVFARGQRQVEVVGPLLEDEAAAPHIGFWS
;
A
#
# COMPACT_ATOMS: atom_id res chain seq x y z
N MET A 1 -3.15 -3.93 20.34
CA MET A 1 -2.51 -3.51 19.07
C MET A 1 -1.17 -4.22 18.97
N ASN A 2 -1.00 -5.08 17.97
CA ASN A 2 0.30 -5.71 17.74
C ASN A 2 1.17 -4.72 16.97
N TYR A 3 1.93 -3.92 17.72
CA TYR A 3 2.94 -3.05 17.15
C TYR A 3 4.19 -3.89 16.90
N THR A 4 4.58 -4.04 15.65
CA THR A 4 5.87 -4.66 15.33
C THR A 4 6.95 -3.60 15.55
N PRO A 5 7.88 -3.81 16.49
CA PRO A 5 8.98 -2.87 16.68
C PRO A 5 9.80 -2.71 15.41
N VAL A 6 10.31 -1.50 15.16
CA VAL A 6 11.16 -1.20 14.00
C VAL A 6 12.37 -2.14 13.90
N ASN A 7 12.85 -2.66 15.03
CA ASN A 7 13.96 -3.62 15.08
C ASN A 7 13.61 -5.03 14.56
N GLN A 8 12.34 -5.31 14.24
CA GLN A 8 11.92 -6.57 13.61
C GLN A 8 11.79 -6.47 12.08
N LEU A 9 12.12 -5.32 11.49
CA LEU A 9 12.20 -5.16 10.05
C LEU A 9 13.44 -5.84 9.50
N SER A 10 13.26 -6.65 8.46
CA SER A 10 14.38 -7.25 7.73
C SER A 10 14.93 -6.27 6.70
N ALA A 11 16.19 -6.53 6.25
CA ALA A 11 16.75 -5.80 5.13
C ALA A 11 15.89 -5.96 3.86
N ARG A 12 15.31 -7.16 3.68
CA ARG A 12 14.42 -7.44 2.55
C ARG A 12 13.12 -6.62 2.62
N ASP A 13 12.57 -6.41 3.81
CA ASP A 13 11.41 -5.52 4.00
C ASP A 13 11.70 -4.12 3.46
N LEU A 14 12.85 -3.56 3.79
CA LEU A 14 13.25 -2.22 3.32
C LEU A 14 13.50 -2.19 1.82
N GLU A 15 14.13 -3.22 1.25
CA GLU A 15 14.30 -3.34 -0.21
C GLU A 15 12.96 -3.33 -0.93
N LEU A 16 12.01 -4.12 -0.46
CA LEU A 16 10.68 -4.24 -1.08
C LEU A 16 9.85 -2.96 -0.91
N LEU A 17 9.98 -2.30 0.24
CA LEU A 17 9.32 -1.02 0.43
C LEU A 17 9.89 0.06 -0.51
N ARG A 18 11.21 0.10 -0.68
CA ARG A 18 11.85 1.00 -1.65
C ARG A 18 11.45 0.68 -3.08
N GLU A 19 11.26 -0.60 -3.41
CA GLU A 19 10.73 -0.97 -4.73
C GLU A 19 9.32 -0.40 -4.93
N ALA A 20 8.44 -0.48 -3.93
CA ALA A 20 7.10 0.12 -4.01
C ALA A 20 7.18 1.65 -4.20
N ILE A 21 8.09 2.32 -3.51
CA ILE A 21 8.32 3.77 -3.67
C ILE A 21 8.79 4.08 -5.09
N ARG A 22 9.75 3.31 -5.62
CA ARG A 22 10.24 3.48 -6.99
C ARG A 22 9.12 3.29 -8.02
N LEU A 23 8.28 2.27 -7.82
CA LEU A 23 7.12 2.01 -8.68
C LEU A 23 6.09 3.15 -8.62
N SER A 24 5.96 3.84 -7.48
CA SER A 24 5.08 5.00 -7.37
C SER A 24 5.58 6.17 -8.23
N ASP A 25 6.89 6.37 -8.30
CA ASP A 25 7.48 7.36 -9.19
C ASP A 25 7.31 6.98 -10.66
N GLU A 26 7.50 5.72 -11.00
CA GLU A 26 7.21 5.22 -12.36
C GLU A 26 5.75 5.43 -12.74
N SER A 27 4.82 5.20 -11.81
CA SER A 27 3.39 5.46 -12.02
C SER A 27 3.15 6.93 -12.41
N LYS A 28 3.77 7.85 -11.68
CA LYS A 28 3.74 9.29 -11.98
C LYS A 28 4.30 9.58 -13.38
N GLN A 29 5.42 8.97 -13.74
CA GLN A 29 6.06 9.16 -15.05
C GLN A 29 5.17 8.69 -16.20
N HIS A 30 4.28 7.72 -15.96
CA HIS A 30 3.30 7.25 -16.92
C HIS A 30 1.96 8.03 -16.89
N GLY A 31 1.94 9.18 -16.22
CA GLY A 31 0.76 10.05 -16.16
C GLY A 31 -0.32 9.61 -15.19
N ARG A 32 0.02 8.75 -14.24
CA ARG A 32 -0.89 8.23 -13.21
C ARG A 32 -0.58 8.84 -11.84
N HIS A 33 -1.48 8.65 -10.89
CA HIS A 33 -1.21 9.07 -9.51
C HIS A 33 0.01 8.33 -8.94
N PRO A 34 0.82 9.00 -8.08
CA PRO A 34 2.08 8.44 -7.58
C PRO A 34 1.88 7.45 -6.43
N PHE A 35 1.17 6.37 -6.70
CA PHE A 35 0.93 5.29 -5.77
C PHE A 35 1.29 3.95 -6.39
N ALA A 36 1.91 3.08 -5.61
CA ALA A 36 2.22 1.72 -6.02
C ALA A 36 2.27 0.78 -4.83
N ALA A 37 2.06 -0.50 -5.10
CA ALA A 37 2.13 -1.55 -4.10
C ALA A 37 2.60 -2.85 -4.73
N LEU A 38 3.13 -3.74 -3.89
CA LEU A 38 3.46 -5.10 -4.28
C LEU A 38 3.16 -6.07 -3.14
N VAL A 39 2.95 -7.33 -3.51
CA VAL A 39 2.77 -8.41 -2.55
C VAL A 39 3.93 -9.39 -2.71
N ALA A 40 4.58 -9.73 -1.60
CA ALA A 40 5.64 -10.73 -1.56
C ALA A 40 5.26 -11.86 -0.62
N ASP A 41 5.73 -13.08 -0.93
CA ASP A 41 5.52 -14.24 -0.08
C ASP A 41 6.48 -14.26 1.13
N GLU A 42 6.37 -15.29 1.96
CA GLU A 42 7.19 -15.42 3.18
C GLU A 42 8.70 -15.50 2.91
N THR A 43 9.10 -15.86 1.68
CA THR A 43 10.51 -15.92 1.28
C THR A 43 11.04 -14.58 0.75
N GLY A 44 10.16 -13.58 0.59
CA GLY A 44 10.49 -12.30 -0.01
C GLY A 44 10.40 -12.28 -1.54
N LYS A 45 9.81 -13.34 -2.14
CA LYS A 45 9.56 -13.37 -3.58
C LYS A 45 8.34 -12.53 -3.92
N VAL A 46 8.47 -11.62 -4.87
CA VAL A 46 7.36 -10.78 -5.32
C VAL A 46 6.39 -11.60 -6.17
N ILE A 47 5.13 -11.59 -5.76
CA ILE A 47 4.04 -12.32 -6.42
C ILE A 47 3.24 -11.42 -7.35
N ALA A 48 3.02 -10.16 -6.95
CA ALA A 48 2.25 -9.19 -7.72
C ALA A 48 2.75 -7.78 -7.50
N ARG A 49 2.69 -6.95 -8.54
CA ARG A 49 2.99 -5.53 -8.50
C ARG A 49 1.85 -4.75 -9.12
N ALA A 50 1.58 -3.55 -8.66
CA ALA A 50 0.61 -2.65 -9.28
C ALA A 50 0.96 -1.19 -9.03
N GLY A 51 0.80 -0.37 -10.06
CA GLY A 51 0.71 1.08 -9.94
C GLY A 51 -0.74 1.51 -9.87
N ASN A 52 -0.99 2.77 -9.52
CA ASN A 52 -2.33 3.34 -9.50
C ASN A 52 -3.01 3.20 -10.88
N ASN A 53 -4.26 2.80 -10.89
CA ASN A 53 -5.09 2.69 -12.10
C ASN A 53 -6.48 3.31 -11.88
N SER A 54 -6.53 4.40 -11.12
CA SER A 54 -7.80 5.01 -10.72
C SER A 54 -8.42 5.95 -11.76
N MET A 55 -7.75 6.16 -12.90
CA MET A 55 -8.20 7.10 -13.91
C MET A 55 -8.74 6.42 -15.17
N PRO A 56 -9.84 6.95 -15.76
CA PRO A 56 -10.36 6.46 -17.04
C PRO A 56 -9.37 6.81 -18.18
N PRO A 57 -9.46 6.15 -19.37
CA PRO A 57 -10.43 5.10 -19.71
C PRO A 57 -10.05 3.69 -19.24
N GLU A 58 -8.79 3.44 -18.86
CA GLU A 58 -8.30 2.08 -18.53
C GLU A 58 -8.76 1.61 -17.17
N GLY A 59 -8.88 2.52 -16.20
CA GLY A 59 -9.20 2.19 -14.82
C GLY A 59 -10.45 2.87 -14.31
N ASP A 60 -10.71 2.70 -13.02
CA ASP A 60 -11.81 3.31 -12.28
C ASP A 60 -11.35 3.71 -10.87
N PRO A 61 -12.11 4.57 -10.16
CA PRO A 61 -11.70 5.08 -8.86
C PRO A 61 -11.43 4.03 -7.78
N THR A 62 -11.87 2.79 -7.94
CA THR A 62 -11.58 1.71 -6.98
C THR A 62 -10.22 1.06 -7.21
N GLN A 63 -9.60 1.27 -8.37
CA GLN A 63 -8.37 0.60 -8.75
C GLN A 63 -7.13 1.30 -8.18
N HIS A 64 -7.09 1.41 -6.86
CA HIS A 64 -5.88 1.78 -6.15
C HIS A 64 -4.84 0.66 -6.26
N ALA A 65 -3.57 1.02 -6.20
CA ALA A 65 -2.48 0.07 -6.37
C ALA A 65 -2.54 -1.10 -5.37
N GLU A 66 -2.86 -0.81 -4.12
CA GLU A 66 -2.92 -1.80 -3.05
C GLU A 66 -4.03 -2.83 -3.31
N LEU A 67 -5.22 -2.36 -3.67
CA LEU A 67 -6.35 -3.23 -4.01
C LEU A 67 -6.03 -4.13 -5.20
N VAL A 68 -5.45 -3.55 -6.24
CA VAL A 68 -5.09 -4.29 -7.46
C VAL A 68 -4.03 -5.35 -7.17
N ALA A 69 -2.98 -5.00 -6.43
CA ALA A 69 -1.92 -5.95 -6.05
C ALA A 69 -2.47 -7.08 -5.19
N ALA A 70 -3.30 -6.76 -4.19
CA ALA A 70 -3.94 -7.76 -3.33
C ALA A 70 -4.84 -8.71 -4.14
N ALA A 71 -5.66 -8.16 -5.04
CA ALA A 71 -6.55 -8.96 -5.89
C ALA A 71 -5.77 -9.91 -6.81
N ARG A 72 -4.68 -9.44 -7.39
CA ARG A 72 -3.80 -10.28 -8.23
C ARG A 72 -3.18 -11.42 -7.44
N ALA A 73 -2.64 -11.13 -6.26
CA ALA A 73 -2.06 -12.15 -5.39
C ALA A 73 -3.10 -13.19 -4.98
N ALA A 74 -4.31 -12.76 -4.65
CA ALA A 74 -5.40 -13.64 -4.24
C ALA A 74 -5.84 -14.62 -5.34
N LYS A 75 -5.64 -14.27 -6.61
CA LYS A 75 -5.90 -15.18 -7.73
C LYS A 75 -4.81 -16.23 -7.93
N LEU A 76 -3.61 -15.98 -7.43
CA LEU A 76 -2.44 -16.82 -7.67
C LEU A 76 -2.12 -17.76 -6.50
N LEU A 77 -2.55 -17.43 -5.29
CA LEU A 77 -2.13 -18.13 -4.09
C LEU A 77 -3.31 -18.68 -3.29
N SER A 78 -3.06 -19.74 -2.53
CA SER A 78 -4.02 -20.30 -1.59
C SER A 78 -4.22 -19.37 -0.37
N PRO A 79 -5.33 -19.50 0.37
CA PRO A 79 -5.53 -18.77 1.62
C PRO A 79 -4.39 -18.93 2.62
N GLU A 80 -3.83 -20.14 2.73
CA GLU A 80 -2.72 -20.44 3.63
C GLU A 80 -1.45 -19.69 3.23
N ALA A 81 -1.17 -19.61 1.92
CA ALA A 81 -0.02 -18.87 1.41
C ALA A 81 -0.21 -17.35 1.57
N LEU A 82 -1.42 -16.85 1.31
CA LEU A 82 -1.75 -15.43 1.47
C LEU A 82 -1.57 -14.95 2.91
N ALA A 83 -1.93 -15.78 3.89
CA ALA A 83 -1.76 -15.44 5.31
C ALA A 83 -0.29 -15.18 5.69
N LYS A 84 0.65 -15.69 4.91
CA LYS A 84 2.10 -15.49 5.09
C LYS A 84 2.68 -14.40 4.19
N CYS A 85 1.87 -13.80 3.34
CA CYS A 85 2.29 -12.70 2.45
C CYS A 85 2.29 -11.37 3.16
N THR A 86 3.09 -10.44 2.61
CA THR A 86 3.12 -9.03 3.01
C THR A 86 2.79 -8.16 1.82
N LEU A 87 1.92 -7.18 2.03
CA LEU A 87 1.70 -6.08 1.09
C LEU A 87 2.66 -4.94 1.47
N TYR A 88 3.46 -4.50 0.51
CA TYR A 88 4.33 -3.33 0.63
C TYR A 88 3.72 -2.19 -0.17
N SER A 89 3.48 -1.06 0.46
CA SER A 89 2.79 0.06 -0.16
C SER A 89 3.58 1.36 -0.02
N SER A 90 3.63 2.15 -1.09
CA SER A 90 4.26 3.47 -1.07
C SER A 90 3.54 4.45 -0.12
N ALA A 91 2.24 4.25 0.07
CA ALA A 91 1.41 5.04 0.98
C ALA A 91 0.55 4.12 1.84
N GLU A 92 0.15 4.60 3.00
CA GLU A 92 -0.75 3.86 3.89
C GLU A 92 -2.02 3.46 3.14
N PRO A 93 -2.43 2.17 3.16
CA PRO A 93 -3.68 1.76 2.53
C PRO A 93 -4.87 2.53 3.11
N CYS A 94 -5.67 3.13 2.22
CA CYS A 94 -6.94 3.75 2.64
C CYS A 94 -7.90 2.66 3.15
N CYS A 95 -9.04 3.06 3.70
CA CYS A 95 -9.99 2.09 4.28
C CYS A 95 -10.51 1.07 3.26
N MET A 96 -10.68 1.45 1.99
CA MET A 96 -11.07 0.54 0.91
C MET A 96 -9.98 -0.52 0.68
N CYS A 97 -8.73 -0.10 0.58
CA CYS A 97 -7.60 -1.01 0.34
C CYS A 97 -7.28 -1.87 1.57
N ALA A 98 -7.40 -1.30 2.77
CA ALA A 98 -7.30 -2.08 4.01
C ALA A 98 -8.36 -3.18 4.05
N GLY A 99 -9.58 -2.88 3.65
CA GLY A 99 -10.64 -3.88 3.48
C GLY A 99 -10.25 -4.97 2.48
N ALA A 100 -9.67 -4.59 1.34
CA ALA A 100 -9.21 -5.56 0.34
C ALA A 100 -8.11 -6.47 0.89
N VAL A 101 -7.14 -5.93 1.63
CA VAL A 101 -6.11 -6.73 2.32
C VAL A 101 -6.76 -7.73 3.28
N TYR A 102 -7.72 -7.27 4.06
CA TYR A 102 -8.43 -8.12 5.01
C TYR A 102 -9.15 -9.28 4.30
N TRP A 103 -9.95 -8.98 3.28
CA TRP A 103 -10.75 -9.98 2.59
C TRP A 103 -9.93 -10.95 1.73
N THR A 104 -8.78 -10.52 1.21
CA THR A 104 -7.89 -11.42 0.45
C THR A 104 -7.09 -12.37 1.35
N GLY A 105 -7.01 -12.11 2.64
CA GLY A 105 -6.31 -12.98 3.57
C GLY A 105 -4.84 -12.65 3.80
N ILE A 106 -4.33 -11.58 3.19
CA ILE A 106 -2.93 -11.14 3.39
C ILE A 106 -2.68 -10.83 4.87
N GLY A 107 -1.60 -11.35 5.42
CA GLY A 107 -1.34 -11.33 6.86
C GLY A 107 -0.59 -10.11 7.38
N ARG A 108 0.05 -9.33 6.51
CA ARG A 108 0.92 -8.24 6.94
C ARG A 108 0.92 -7.09 5.94
N VAL A 109 1.01 -5.87 6.45
CA VAL A 109 1.18 -4.64 5.65
C VAL A 109 2.41 -3.88 6.13
N VAL A 110 3.25 -3.46 5.20
CA VAL A 110 4.35 -2.53 5.43
C VAL A 110 4.13 -1.32 4.52
N TYR A 111 4.03 -0.11 5.09
CA TYR A 111 3.78 1.08 4.29
C TYR A 111 4.77 2.20 4.60
N ALA A 112 4.97 3.08 3.62
CA ALA A 112 5.92 4.18 3.75
C ALA A 112 5.25 5.48 4.21
N LEU A 113 4.54 6.17 3.34
CA LEU A 113 3.94 7.48 3.62
C LEU A 113 2.62 7.31 4.40
N SER A 114 2.52 7.94 5.58
CA SER A 114 1.27 7.93 6.33
C SER A 114 0.18 8.73 5.62
N GLU A 115 -1.08 8.36 5.82
CA GLU A 115 -2.22 9.09 5.27
C GLU A 115 -2.27 10.54 5.78
N HIS A 116 -1.89 10.75 7.02
CA HIS A 116 -1.80 12.08 7.61
C HIS A 116 -0.78 12.97 6.87
N LYS A 117 0.41 12.45 6.60
CA LYS A 117 1.44 13.19 5.84
C LYS A 117 1.02 13.39 4.40
N LEU A 118 0.37 12.40 3.79
CA LEU A 118 -0.17 12.50 2.44
C LEU A 118 -1.21 13.64 2.34
N LEU A 119 -2.11 13.74 3.31
CA LEU A 119 -3.10 14.82 3.35
C LEU A 119 -2.42 16.20 3.32
N GLY A 120 -1.32 16.37 4.01
CA GLY A 120 -0.53 17.60 3.97
C GLY A 120 0.03 17.92 2.58
N LEU A 121 0.23 16.90 1.74
CA LEU A 121 0.75 17.06 0.38
C LEU A 121 -0.36 17.27 -0.66
N THR A 122 -1.51 16.59 -0.50
CA THR A 122 -2.62 16.63 -1.44
C THR A 122 -3.60 17.78 -1.15
N GLY A 123 -3.71 18.18 0.11
CA GLY A 123 -4.71 19.19 0.52
C GLY A 123 -6.11 18.77 0.12
N ASP A 124 -6.84 19.67 -0.52
CA ASP A 124 -8.20 19.48 -0.99
C ASP A 124 -8.30 19.11 -2.48
N HIS A 125 -7.24 18.50 -3.04
CA HIS A 125 -7.22 18.14 -4.45
C HIS A 125 -8.38 17.19 -4.80
N PRO A 126 -9.21 17.52 -5.81
CA PRO A 126 -10.44 16.77 -6.08
C PRO A 126 -10.23 15.32 -6.52
N GLU A 127 -9.06 15.00 -7.08
CA GLU A 127 -8.73 13.61 -7.48
C GLU A 127 -8.26 12.74 -6.32
N ASN A 128 -7.98 13.33 -5.16
CA ASN A 128 -7.59 12.59 -3.97
C ASN A 128 -8.27 13.17 -2.73
N PRO A 129 -9.58 12.96 -2.58
CA PRO A 129 -10.31 13.35 -1.37
C PRO A 129 -9.92 12.41 -0.22
N THR A 130 -8.88 12.76 0.51
CA THR A 130 -8.29 11.88 1.52
C THR A 130 -9.33 11.36 2.51
N PHE A 131 -9.38 10.05 2.67
CA PHE A 131 -10.22 9.38 3.63
C PHE A 131 -9.40 9.11 4.90
N SER A 132 -9.54 10.00 5.91
CA SER A 132 -8.69 10.02 7.10
C SER A 132 -9.08 8.93 8.12
N LEU A 133 -9.00 7.68 7.71
CA LEU A 133 -9.23 6.52 8.56
C LEU A 133 -7.99 5.63 8.52
N PRO A 134 -7.15 5.62 9.58
CA PRO A 134 -5.93 4.81 9.59
C PRO A 134 -6.21 3.32 9.38
N CYS A 135 -5.35 2.65 8.60
CA CYS A 135 -5.56 1.22 8.30
C CYS A 135 -5.56 0.35 9.57
N ARG A 136 -4.82 0.73 10.61
CA ARG A 136 -4.83 0.01 11.89
C ARG A 136 -6.21 -0.01 12.53
N GLU A 137 -6.99 1.04 12.42
CA GLU A 137 -8.36 1.08 12.94
C GLU A 137 -9.30 0.16 12.17
N VAL A 138 -9.11 0.05 10.85
CA VAL A 138 -9.86 -0.87 10.02
C VAL A 138 -9.58 -2.31 10.46
N PHE A 139 -8.31 -2.69 10.54
CA PHE A 139 -7.90 -4.05 10.92
C PHE A 139 -8.28 -4.41 12.35
N ALA A 140 -8.26 -3.43 13.28
CA ALA A 140 -8.64 -3.66 14.67
C ALA A 140 -10.09 -4.11 14.83
N ARG A 141 -10.95 -3.84 13.87
CA ARG A 141 -12.36 -4.23 13.89
C ARG A 141 -12.64 -5.58 13.24
N GLY A 142 -11.62 -6.19 12.64
CA GLY A 142 -11.75 -7.50 12.02
C GLY A 142 -11.58 -8.64 13.04
N GLN A 143 -12.07 -9.81 12.68
CA GLN A 143 -11.90 -11.04 13.48
C GLN A 143 -10.53 -11.66 13.28
N ARG A 144 -9.85 -11.32 12.21
CA ARG A 144 -8.51 -11.78 11.86
C ARG A 144 -7.50 -10.66 12.10
N GLN A 145 -6.33 -10.99 12.63
CA GLN A 145 -5.28 -10.01 12.82
C GLN A 145 -4.50 -9.78 11.52
N VAL A 146 -4.18 -8.52 11.25
CA VAL A 146 -3.23 -8.11 10.22
C VAL A 146 -2.12 -7.31 10.90
N GLU A 147 -0.89 -7.76 10.72
CA GLU A 147 0.27 -7.04 11.23
C GLU A 147 0.51 -5.80 10.38
N VAL A 148 0.72 -4.64 11.01
CA VAL A 148 0.96 -3.39 10.30
C VAL A 148 2.25 -2.76 10.78
N VAL A 149 3.13 -2.45 9.84
CA VAL A 149 4.41 -1.78 10.07
C VAL A 149 4.44 -0.50 9.22
N GLY A 150 4.69 0.61 9.84
CA GLY A 150 4.75 1.92 9.20
C GLY A 150 4.27 3.03 10.15
N PRO A 151 4.48 4.30 9.76
CA PRO A 151 5.14 4.76 8.53
C PRO A 151 6.66 4.57 8.55
N LEU A 152 7.24 4.42 7.36
CA LEU A 152 8.69 4.24 7.16
C LEU A 152 9.12 4.98 5.91
N LEU A 153 10.36 5.52 5.91
CA LEU A 153 10.93 6.16 4.72
C LEU A 153 10.03 7.25 4.14
N GLU A 154 9.35 8.00 5.00
CA GLU A 154 8.33 8.97 4.60
C GLU A 154 8.86 10.05 3.65
N ASP A 155 10.09 10.52 3.84
CA ASP A 155 10.67 11.54 2.97
C ASP A 155 10.94 10.99 1.57
N GLU A 156 11.44 9.75 1.47
CA GLU A 156 11.62 9.08 0.18
C GLU A 156 10.27 8.88 -0.52
N ALA A 157 9.27 8.46 0.23
CA ALA A 157 7.93 8.18 -0.30
C ALA A 157 7.16 9.46 -0.68
N ALA A 158 7.45 10.57 -0.02
CA ALA A 158 6.83 11.87 -0.31
C ALA A 158 7.36 12.48 -1.63
N ALA A 159 8.58 12.17 -2.02
CA ALA A 159 9.25 12.81 -3.16
C ALA A 159 8.43 12.77 -4.46
N PRO A 160 7.82 11.64 -4.88
CA PRO A 160 6.99 11.61 -6.09
C PRO A 160 5.76 12.52 -6.03
N HIS A 161 5.29 12.84 -4.83
CA HIS A 161 4.09 13.65 -4.62
C HIS A 161 4.35 15.15 -4.73
N ILE A 162 5.60 15.57 -4.54
CA ILE A 162 5.95 17.00 -4.52
C ILE A 162 5.67 17.62 -5.90
N GLY A 163 4.80 18.65 -5.91
CA GLY A 163 4.40 19.33 -7.14
C GLY A 163 3.36 18.59 -8.00
N PHE A 164 3.00 17.36 -7.62
CA PHE A 164 2.01 16.59 -8.40
C PHE A 164 0.58 17.08 -8.20
N TRP A 165 0.23 17.44 -6.98
CA TRP A 165 -1.15 17.78 -6.58
C TRP A 165 -1.48 19.27 -6.68
N SER A 166 -0.58 20.08 -7.21
CA SER A 166 -0.78 21.53 -7.35
C SER A 166 -1.47 21.91 -8.67
#